data_5d39712d8f97ebd228428f46c9bc6ea5
#
_entry.id   5d39712d8f97ebd228428f46c9bc6ea5
#
_cell.length_a   1.000
_cell.length_b   1.000
_cell.length_c   1.000
_cell.angle_alpha   90.00
_cell.angle_beta   90.00
_cell.angle_gamma   90.00
#
_symmetry.space_group_name_H-M   'P 1'
#
loop_
_entity.id
_entity.type
_entity.pdbx_description
1 polymer ?
#
loop_
_entity_poly.entity_id
_entity_poly.type
_entity_poly.pdbx_seq_one_letter_code
_entity_poly.pdbx_strand_id
1 'polypeptide(L)'
;MDDQTTQLPALPDRLSADPRSPHHDAAVFEHDVGIRFNGKERKDVEEYCISEGWVKVPAGKTLDRKGNPLLIKLKGKVEAFYR
;
A
#
# COMPACT_ATOMS: atom_id res chain seq x y z
N MET A 1 -18.05 -24.23 -10.50
CA MET A 1 -17.59 -23.83 -10.28
C MET A 1 -16.73 -23.27 -9.94
N ASP A 2 -16.43 -23.05 -10.22
CA ASP A 2 -15.79 -22.73 -9.82
C ASP A 2 -15.20 -21.67 -9.28
N ASP A 3 -15.03 -21.57 -8.95
CA ASP A 3 -14.60 -20.82 -7.80
C ASP A 3 -13.24 -20.23 -7.94
N GLN A 4 -12.50 -20.67 -8.88
CA GLN A 4 -11.19 -20.11 -9.14
C GLN A 4 -11.27 -18.65 -9.55
N THR A 5 -12.40 -18.26 -10.10
CA THR A 5 -12.56 -16.88 -10.55
C THR A 5 -12.69 -15.91 -9.40
N THR A 6 -12.93 -16.41 -8.19
CA THR A 6 -13.09 -15.53 -7.04
C THR A 6 -11.85 -15.48 -6.16
N GLN A 7 -10.81 -16.22 -6.51
CA GLN A 7 -9.58 -16.17 -5.73
C GLN A 7 -8.84 -14.87 -5.98
N LEU A 8 -8.50 -14.20 -4.90
CA LEU A 8 -7.74 -12.97 -4.96
C LEU A 8 -6.25 -13.28 -4.86
N PRO A 9 -5.40 -12.52 -5.55
CA PRO A 9 -3.96 -12.71 -5.38
C PRO A 9 -3.54 -12.46 -3.94
N ALA A 10 -2.51 -13.18 -3.50
CA ALA A 10 -1.98 -12.97 -2.16
C ALA A 10 -1.41 -11.57 -2.05
N LEU A 11 -1.73 -10.88 -0.95
CA LEU A 11 -1.18 -9.55 -0.73
C LEU A 11 0.31 -9.68 -0.38
N PRO A 12 1.18 -8.95 -1.09
CA PRO A 12 2.61 -9.06 -0.82
C PRO A 12 2.99 -8.41 0.51
N ASP A 13 4.15 -8.82 1.03
CA ASP A 13 4.69 -8.23 2.25
C ASP A 13 5.02 -6.75 2.06
N ARG A 14 5.44 -6.38 0.86
CA ARG A 14 5.74 -4.99 0.52
C ARG A 14 5.07 -4.65 -0.81
N LEU A 15 4.36 -3.53 -0.82
CA LEU A 15 3.58 -3.13 -1.98
C LEU A 15 3.65 -1.62 -2.13
N SER A 16 3.81 -1.15 -3.37
CA SER A 16 3.83 0.27 -3.68
C SER A 16 2.73 0.59 -4.69
N ALA A 17 2.07 1.72 -4.48
CA ALA A 17 1.07 2.23 -5.41
C ALA A 17 1.71 2.86 -6.65
N ASP A 18 3.01 3.15 -6.62
CA ASP A 18 3.71 3.75 -7.75
C ASP A 18 4.04 2.68 -8.77
N PRO A 19 3.47 2.75 -9.99
CA PRO A 19 3.71 1.72 -11.01
C PRO A 19 5.17 1.64 -11.46
N ARG A 20 5.99 2.64 -11.15
CA ARG A 20 7.41 2.62 -11.46
C ARG A 20 8.24 1.88 -10.42
N SER A 21 7.64 1.56 -9.28
CA SER A 21 8.35 0.88 -8.21
C SER A 21 8.45 -0.62 -8.50
N PRO A 22 9.58 -1.27 -8.18
CA PRO A 22 9.68 -2.73 -8.29
C PRO A 22 8.75 -3.47 -7.34
N HIS A 23 8.17 -2.77 -6.37
CA HIS A 23 7.23 -3.36 -5.42
C HIS A 23 5.78 -3.16 -5.83
N HIS A 24 5.53 -2.59 -7.01
CA HIS A 24 4.17 -2.45 -7.52
C HIS A 24 3.68 -3.78 -8.09
N ASP A 25 2.44 -4.13 -7.77
CA ASP A 25 1.82 -5.36 -8.28
C ASP A 25 0.46 -4.99 -8.88
N ALA A 26 0.41 -4.91 -10.21
CA ALA A 26 -0.80 -4.50 -10.90
C ALA A 26 -1.96 -5.47 -10.67
N ALA A 27 -1.68 -6.77 -10.52
CA ALA A 27 -2.73 -7.76 -10.30
C ALA A 27 -3.46 -7.51 -8.97
N VAL A 28 -2.72 -7.08 -7.95
CA VAL A 28 -3.31 -6.74 -6.66
C VAL A 28 -4.19 -5.50 -6.79
N PHE A 29 -3.73 -4.50 -7.54
CA PHE A 29 -4.45 -3.25 -7.70
C PHE A 29 -5.64 -3.32 -8.65
N GLU A 30 -5.88 -4.49 -9.28
CA GLU A 30 -7.16 -4.72 -9.95
C GLU A 30 -8.30 -4.86 -8.94
N HIS A 31 -7.98 -5.05 -7.69
CA HIS A 31 -8.93 -5.16 -6.59
C HIS A 31 -8.78 -3.98 -5.65
N ASP A 32 -9.77 -3.79 -4.79
CA ASP A 32 -9.75 -2.69 -3.85
C ASP A 32 -8.97 -3.12 -2.60
N VAL A 33 -7.79 -2.52 -2.41
CA VAL A 33 -6.89 -2.89 -1.31
C VAL A 33 -7.02 -1.88 -0.19
N GLY A 34 -7.20 -2.37 1.04
CA GLY A 34 -7.20 -1.54 2.23
C GLY A 34 -5.95 -1.76 3.05
N ILE A 35 -5.50 -0.72 3.71
CA ILE A 35 -4.35 -0.78 4.61
C ILE A 35 -4.79 -0.32 5.99
N ARG A 36 -4.52 -1.15 7.00
CA ARG A 36 -4.77 -0.78 8.38
C ARG A 36 -3.45 -0.55 9.08
N PHE A 37 -3.31 0.63 9.68
CA PHE A 37 -2.09 1.01 10.38
C PHE A 37 -2.44 1.28 11.84
N ASN A 38 -1.81 0.51 12.74
CA ASN A 38 -2.07 0.59 14.18
C ASN A 38 -3.56 0.46 14.50
N GLY A 39 -4.25 -0.44 13.77
CA GLY A 39 -5.64 -0.73 14.02
C GLY A 39 -6.64 0.19 13.33
N LYS A 40 -6.16 1.17 12.57
CA LYS A 40 -7.04 2.11 11.86
C LYS A 40 -6.76 2.07 10.38
N GLU A 41 -7.80 2.01 9.58
CA GLU A 41 -7.65 2.04 8.12
C GLU A 41 -7.17 3.40 7.66
N ARG A 42 -6.15 3.40 6.80
CA ARG A 42 -5.64 4.62 6.17
C ARG A 42 -5.80 4.49 4.67
N LYS A 43 -6.22 5.58 4.05
CA LYS A 43 -6.42 5.61 2.60
C LYS A 43 -5.32 6.38 1.88
N ASP A 44 -4.38 6.93 2.63
CA ASP A 44 -3.31 7.77 2.08
C ASP A 44 -1.97 7.04 1.95
N VAL A 45 -1.97 5.71 2.11
CA VAL A 45 -0.72 4.94 2.08
C VAL A 45 -0.27 4.75 0.64
N GLU A 46 0.96 5.17 0.35
CA GLU A 46 1.56 5.00 -0.98
C GLU A 46 2.41 3.74 -1.07
N GLU A 47 2.94 3.27 0.05
CA GLU A 47 3.73 2.06 0.11
C GLU A 47 3.69 1.52 1.51
N TYR A 48 3.76 0.18 1.64
CA TYR A 48 3.82 -0.43 2.97
C TYR A 48 4.83 -1.57 2.97
N CYS A 49 5.28 -1.94 4.16
CA CYS A 49 6.02 -3.17 4.38
C CYS A 49 5.57 -3.77 5.70
N ILE A 50 4.97 -4.97 5.62
CA ILE A 50 4.39 -5.60 6.81
C ILE A 50 5.48 -6.14 7.73
N SER A 51 6.47 -6.81 7.15
CA SER A 51 7.53 -7.46 7.95
C SER A 51 8.39 -6.43 8.68
N GLU A 52 8.63 -5.27 8.06
CA GLU A 52 9.41 -4.21 8.71
C GLU A 52 8.53 -3.26 9.52
N GLY A 53 7.22 -3.31 9.31
CA GLY A 53 6.28 -2.55 10.09
C GLY A 53 6.31 -1.05 9.82
N TRP A 54 6.12 -0.66 8.56
CA TRP A 54 6.05 0.75 8.22
C TRP A 54 5.12 0.99 7.01
N VAL A 55 4.67 2.23 6.92
CA VAL A 55 3.93 2.71 5.75
C VAL A 55 4.56 4.04 5.32
N LYS A 56 4.43 4.36 4.04
CA LYS A 56 4.79 5.67 3.52
C LYS A 56 3.54 6.41 3.11
N VAL A 57 3.42 7.65 3.57
CA VAL A 57 2.24 8.48 3.32
C VAL A 57 2.70 9.87 2.91
N PRO A 58 1.87 10.62 2.17
CA PRO A 58 2.22 12.00 1.80
C PRO A 58 2.34 12.88 3.04
N ALA A 59 3.32 13.77 3.02
CA ALA A 59 3.55 14.73 4.10
C ALA A 59 2.74 16.01 3.83
N GLY A 60 1.42 15.89 3.91
CA GLY A 60 0.53 17.01 3.63
C GLY A 60 0.67 17.49 2.20
N LYS A 61 0.85 18.79 2.03
CA LYS A 61 0.97 19.39 0.69
C LYS A 61 2.40 19.67 0.30
N THR A 62 3.36 19.16 1.07
CA THR A 62 4.77 19.42 0.80
C THR A 62 5.23 18.64 -0.43
N LEU A 63 5.91 19.33 -1.33
CA LEU A 63 6.45 18.75 -2.55
C LEU A 63 7.97 18.79 -2.52
N ASP A 64 8.59 17.83 -3.20
CA ASP A 64 10.04 17.85 -3.36
C ASP A 64 10.42 18.80 -4.49
N ARG A 65 11.73 18.86 -4.82
CA ARG A 65 12.23 19.78 -5.85
C ARG A 65 11.66 19.50 -7.22
N LYS A 66 11.21 18.27 -7.47
CA LYS A 66 10.68 17.87 -8.78
C LYS A 66 9.17 17.98 -8.84
N GLY A 67 8.53 18.50 -7.78
CA GLY A 67 7.09 18.64 -7.73
C GLY A 67 6.35 17.38 -7.34
N ASN A 68 7.04 16.33 -6.90
CA ASN A 68 6.40 15.11 -6.44
C ASN A 68 6.04 15.24 -4.95
N PRO A 69 4.96 14.59 -4.52
CA PRO A 69 4.63 14.62 -3.10
C PRO A 69 5.76 14.04 -2.26
N LEU A 70 6.07 14.74 -1.19
CA LEU A 70 7.06 14.26 -0.24
C LEU A 70 6.41 13.19 0.64
N LEU A 71 7.04 12.03 0.74
CA LEU A 71 6.52 10.92 1.53
C LEU A 71 7.29 10.81 2.83
N ILE A 72 6.56 10.48 3.90
CA ILE A 72 7.17 10.21 5.20
C ILE A 72 6.90 8.75 5.56
N LYS A 73 7.83 8.16 6.29
CA LYS A 73 7.72 6.78 6.76
C LYS A 73 7.22 6.79 8.19
N LEU A 74 6.11 6.09 8.42
CA LEU A 74 5.55 5.91 9.76
C LEU A 74 5.74 4.45 10.16
N LYS A 75 6.24 4.22 11.36
CA LYS A 75 6.47 2.87 11.87
C LYS A 75 5.33 2.45 12.78
N GLY A 76 4.90 1.20 12.63
CA GLY A 76 3.84 0.65 13.44
C GLY A 76 3.35 -0.68 12.88
N LYS A 77 2.22 -1.15 13.38
CA LYS A 77 1.63 -2.41 12.93
C LYS A 77 0.88 -2.17 11.63
N VAL A 78 1.24 -2.94 10.59
CA VAL A 78 0.67 -2.80 9.26
C VAL A 78 -0.11 -4.06 8.92
N GLU A 79 -1.33 -3.87 8.43
CA GLU A 79 -2.17 -4.96 7.93
C GLU A 79 -2.72 -4.57 6.58
N ALA A 80 -2.68 -5.51 5.63
CA ALA A 80 -3.25 -5.29 4.31
C ALA A 80 -4.41 -6.26 4.12
N PHE A 81 -5.45 -5.79 3.43
CA PHE A 81 -6.64 -6.61 3.21
C PHE A 81 -7.35 -6.14 1.94
N TYR A 82 -8.21 -6.99 1.42
CA TYR A 82 -9.11 -6.60 0.33
C TYR A 82 -10.41 -6.09 0.93
N ARG A 83 -10.89 -4.96 0.39
CA ARG A 83 -12.16 -4.41 0.83
C ARG A 83 -13.34 -5.15 0.25
#